data_dc7e864d2b5838445fe042f434bb84d7
#
_entry.id   dc7e864d2b5838445fe042f434bb84d7
#
_cell.length_a   1.000
_cell.length_b   1.000
_cell.length_c   1.000
_cell.angle_alpha   90.00
_cell.angle_beta   90.00
_cell.angle_gamma   90.00
#
_symmetry.space_group_name_H-M   'P 1'
#
loop_
_entity.id
_entity.type
_entity.pdbx_description
1 polymer ?
#
loop_
_entity_poly.entity_id
_entity_poly.type
_entity_poly.pdbx_seq_one_letter_code
_entity_poly.pdbx_strand_id
1 'polypeptide(L)'
;MTVSQTASAIHAGPTSTARPTSTARLNITAGLTGYATPTDVDTYGAYTIRRDPADPRPLYRFTGRITADGSSGYRAEPGRYHIYSGWFCPWAQRITLQIALNALEDLVSVSYVDNSRDARGWAFRETYGPDPVNGFTLLRDAYEATEPGFDGHVSVPTLWDRETRQVVSNDFITLGIDLATRFGEWSNDAGTYPEHLRAEITELDSWIGPAVNRGVHQAAHDKTVRATLLDAFARLDGRLADARYLVGRQLTEADVRLWVSLVRYRGRTRDLDRLPPLSDYPNLWAYARHLYQLPAFQATTDFTTFSEVAAVLPGWDTALGR
;
A
#
# COMPACT_ATOMS: atom_id res chain seq x y z
N MET A 1 -74.95 -6.14 -21.56
CA MET A 1 -73.73 -5.55 -22.19
C MET A 1 -72.67 -5.61 -21.14
N THR A 2 -71.82 -6.60 -21.25
CA THR A 2 -70.83 -6.97 -20.24
C THR A 2 -69.47 -6.46 -20.70
N VAL A 3 -68.84 -5.60 -19.91
CA VAL A 3 -67.47 -5.09 -20.18
C VAL A 3 -66.50 -5.98 -19.43
N SER A 4 -65.63 -6.65 -20.19
CA SER A 4 -64.54 -7.48 -19.69
C SER A 4 -63.36 -6.60 -19.35
N GLN A 5 -62.88 -6.63 -18.10
CA GLN A 5 -61.62 -6.06 -17.67
C GLN A 5 -60.49 -7.08 -17.83
N THR A 6 -59.54 -6.79 -18.70
CA THR A 6 -58.29 -7.54 -18.80
C THR A 6 -57.27 -6.97 -17.81
N ALA A 7 -56.88 -7.77 -16.85
CA ALA A 7 -55.81 -7.46 -15.89
C ALA A 7 -54.45 -7.58 -16.58
N SER A 8 -53.68 -6.50 -16.50
CA SER A 8 -52.29 -6.42 -16.95
C SER A 8 -51.37 -7.08 -15.91
N ALA A 9 -50.62 -8.11 -16.32
CA ALA A 9 -49.66 -8.78 -15.47
C ALA A 9 -48.41 -7.91 -15.32
N ILE A 10 -48.08 -7.54 -14.09
CA ILE A 10 -46.85 -6.85 -13.71
C ILE A 10 -45.71 -7.90 -13.72
N HIS A 11 -44.73 -7.70 -14.60
CA HIS A 11 -43.49 -8.49 -14.64
C HIS A 11 -42.69 -8.14 -13.39
N ALA A 12 -42.51 -9.10 -12.50
CA ALA A 12 -41.54 -9.03 -11.42
C ALA A 12 -40.13 -9.21 -12.00
N GLY A 13 -39.29 -8.21 -11.84
CA GLY A 13 -37.87 -8.27 -12.19
C GLY A 13 -37.09 -9.25 -11.28
N PRO A 14 -35.94 -9.72 -11.69
CA PRO A 14 -35.22 -10.76 -10.97
C PRO A 14 -34.79 -10.28 -9.58
N THR A 15 -35.10 -11.09 -8.60
CA THR A 15 -34.71 -10.97 -7.20
C THR A 15 -33.20 -10.93 -7.11
N SER A 16 -32.67 -9.85 -6.54
CA SER A 16 -31.26 -9.71 -6.09
C SER A 16 -30.88 -10.93 -5.26
N THR A 17 -29.99 -11.74 -5.78
CA THR A 17 -29.34 -12.80 -5.00
C THR A 17 -28.43 -12.14 -3.97
N ALA A 18 -28.84 -12.22 -2.71
CA ALA A 18 -28.03 -11.80 -1.58
C ALA A 18 -26.66 -12.50 -1.63
N ARG A 19 -25.61 -11.69 -1.63
CA ARG A 19 -24.23 -12.12 -1.49
C ARG A 19 -24.11 -12.94 -0.19
N PRO A 20 -23.53 -14.14 -0.18
CA PRO A 20 -23.36 -14.87 1.07
C PRO A 20 -22.40 -14.08 1.95
N THR A 21 -22.88 -13.64 3.10
CA THR A 21 -22.06 -13.14 4.21
C THR A 21 -21.33 -14.33 4.83
N SER A 22 -20.28 -14.79 4.17
CA SER A 22 -19.38 -15.76 4.76
C SER A 22 -18.43 -15.02 5.70
N THR A 23 -18.80 -14.93 6.96
CA THR A 23 -17.89 -14.71 8.07
C THR A 23 -17.08 -16.01 8.31
N ALA A 24 -16.39 -16.50 7.30
CA ALA A 24 -15.29 -17.41 7.48
C ALA A 24 -14.11 -16.58 8.01
N ARG A 25 -14.12 -16.28 9.31
CA ARG A 25 -12.87 -15.95 10.01
C ARG A 25 -11.94 -17.10 9.71
N LEU A 26 -10.88 -16.81 8.94
CA LEU A 26 -9.76 -17.72 8.74
C LEU A 26 -9.39 -18.21 10.15
N ASN A 27 -9.56 -19.52 10.38
CA ASN A 27 -9.17 -20.13 11.64
C ASN A 27 -7.69 -19.85 11.86
N ILE A 28 -7.39 -18.83 12.66
CA ILE A 28 -6.06 -18.58 13.20
C ILE A 28 -5.76 -19.81 14.03
N THR A 29 -4.79 -20.60 13.59
CA THR A 29 -4.31 -21.77 14.31
C THR A 29 -3.89 -21.30 15.70
N ALA A 30 -4.67 -21.67 16.71
CA ALA A 30 -4.33 -21.42 18.11
C ALA A 30 -2.99 -22.11 18.39
N GLY A 31 -1.92 -21.32 18.57
CA GLY A 31 -0.59 -21.84 18.87
C GLY A 31 0.60 -21.02 18.40
N LEU A 32 0.42 -20.06 17.46
CA LEU A 32 1.53 -19.22 16.99
C LEU A 32 1.62 -17.94 17.83
N THR A 33 2.30 -17.98 18.98
CA THR A 33 2.42 -16.85 19.92
C THR A 33 3.87 -16.39 20.13
N GLY A 34 4.72 -16.56 19.11
CA GLY A 34 6.10 -16.10 19.18
C GLY A 34 6.21 -14.61 18.85
N TYR A 35 6.74 -13.83 19.80
CA TYR A 35 7.17 -12.46 19.57
C TYR A 35 8.68 -12.33 19.63
N ALA A 36 9.24 -11.44 18.83
CA ALA A 36 10.62 -11.03 19.01
C ALA A 36 10.76 -10.22 20.31
N THR A 37 11.91 -10.32 20.96
CA THR A 37 12.27 -9.41 22.05
C THR A 37 12.27 -7.96 21.58
N PRO A 38 12.12 -6.98 22.47
CA PRO A 38 12.14 -5.56 22.13
C PRO A 38 13.33 -5.17 21.26
N THR A 39 13.18 -4.08 20.52
CA THR A 39 14.30 -3.49 19.77
C THR A 39 15.39 -3.07 20.73
N ASP A 40 16.60 -3.54 20.47
CA ASP A 40 17.78 -3.26 21.28
C ASP A 40 18.99 -3.02 20.37
N VAL A 41 19.20 -1.75 20.04
CA VAL A 41 20.31 -1.32 19.18
C VAL A 41 21.65 -1.40 19.91
N ASP A 42 21.65 -1.31 21.25
CA ASP A 42 22.87 -1.38 22.05
C ASP A 42 23.42 -2.81 22.04
N THR A 43 22.55 -3.79 22.16
CA THR A 43 22.96 -5.21 22.14
C THR A 43 23.21 -5.75 20.73
N TYR A 44 22.30 -5.45 19.78
CA TYR A 44 22.35 -6.06 18.44
C TYR A 44 22.99 -5.17 17.38
N GLY A 45 23.13 -3.88 17.66
CA GLY A 45 23.58 -2.88 16.69
C GLY A 45 22.44 -2.33 15.82
N ALA A 46 22.73 -1.28 15.07
CA ALA A 46 21.82 -0.69 14.12
C ALA A 46 21.67 -1.59 12.87
N TYR A 47 20.47 -1.59 12.26
CA TYR A 47 20.25 -2.29 11.00
C TYR A 47 21.11 -1.72 9.88
N THR A 48 21.84 -2.59 9.23
CA THR A 48 22.60 -2.28 8.01
C THR A 48 22.36 -3.36 6.97
N ILE A 49 22.33 -2.97 5.70
CA ILE A 49 22.34 -3.93 4.60
C ILE A 49 23.79 -4.38 4.43
N ARG A 50 24.07 -5.60 4.89
CA ARG A 50 25.42 -6.20 4.74
C ARG A 50 25.51 -6.80 3.35
N ARG A 51 26.18 -6.12 2.45
CA ARG A 51 26.40 -6.56 1.08
C ARG A 51 27.79 -6.19 0.62
N ASP A 52 28.43 -7.10 -0.09
CA ASP A 52 29.63 -6.78 -0.86
C ASP A 52 29.26 -5.75 -1.95
N PRO A 53 29.90 -4.58 -1.98
CA PRO A 53 29.68 -3.60 -3.04
C PRO A 53 29.94 -4.14 -4.46
N ALA A 54 30.74 -5.19 -4.60
CA ALA A 54 31.03 -5.85 -5.87
C ALA A 54 29.98 -6.89 -6.29
N ASP A 55 29.02 -7.24 -5.41
CA ASP A 55 27.97 -8.19 -5.73
C ASP A 55 26.97 -7.58 -6.73
N PRO A 56 26.83 -8.14 -7.96
CA PRO A 56 25.95 -7.60 -8.99
C PRO A 56 24.47 -7.92 -8.75
N ARG A 57 24.12 -8.85 -7.84
CA ARG A 57 22.76 -9.27 -7.61
C ARG A 57 21.92 -8.09 -7.08
N PRO A 58 20.65 -7.91 -7.47
CA PRO A 58 19.81 -6.83 -6.96
C PRO A 58 19.49 -7.04 -5.46
N LEU A 59 19.35 -5.94 -4.72
CA LEU A 59 18.93 -5.98 -3.30
C LEU A 59 17.48 -6.49 -3.15
N TYR A 60 16.62 -6.10 -4.07
CA TYR A 60 15.25 -6.57 -4.18
C TYR A 60 15.23 -7.60 -5.31
N ARG A 61 15.32 -8.87 -4.97
CA ARG A 61 15.48 -9.93 -5.98
C ARG A 61 14.33 -10.91 -6.07
N PHE A 62 13.34 -10.76 -5.22
CA PHE A 62 12.08 -11.49 -5.36
C PHE A 62 11.13 -10.66 -6.21
N THR A 63 10.97 -11.04 -7.47
CA THR A 63 10.19 -10.31 -8.48
C THR A 63 9.12 -11.19 -9.13
N GLY A 64 8.70 -12.25 -8.43
CA GLY A 64 7.60 -13.12 -8.87
C GLY A 64 6.31 -12.33 -9.05
N ARG A 65 5.48 -12.76 -9.99
CA ARG A 65 4.24 -12.08 -10.39
C ARG A 65 3.05 -12.97 -10.10
N ILE A 66 1.95 -12.39 -9.63
CA ILE A 66 0.66 -13.08 -9.62
C ILE A 66 0.05 -12.95 -11.02
N THR A 67 -0.49 -14.06 -11.54
CA THR A 67 -1.22 -14.06 -12.83
C THR A 67 -2.58 -14.73 -12.65
N ALA A 68 -3.57 -14.27 -13.41
CA ALA A 68 -4.93 -14.81 -13.32
C ALA A 68 -4.99 -16.29 -13.71
N ASP A 69 -4.20 -16.69 -14.69
CA ASP A 69 -4.14 -18.05 -15.24
C ASP A 69 -3.11 -18.99 -14.56
N GLY A 70 -2.26 -18.42 -13.69
CA GLY A 70 -1.18 -19.18 -13.03
C GLY A 70 0.06 -19.41 -13.89
N SER A 71 0.17 -18.77 -15.05
CA SER A 71 1.30 -18.97 -15.98
C SER A 71 2.65 -18.56 -15.39
N SER A 72 2.67 -17.72 -14.36
CA SER A 72 3.87 -17.35 -13.60
C SER A 72 4.30 -18.39 -12.55
N GLY A 73 3.49 -19.41 -12.28
CA GLY A 73 3.60 -20.30 -11.11
C GLY A 73 2.80 -19.82 -9.90
N TYR A 74 2.32 -18.56 -9.90
CA TYR A 74 1.58 -17.94 -8.79
C TYR A 74 0.22 -17.46 -9.29
N ARG A 75 -0.78 -18.34 -9.24
CA ARG A 75 -2.14 -18.02 -9.67
C ARG A 75 -2.82 -17.12 -8.65
N ALA A 76 -3.64 -16.16 -9.13
CA ALA A 76 -4.53 -15.39 -8.27
C ALA A 76 -5.59 -16.31 -7.68
N GLU A 77 -5.55 -16.55 -6.38
CA GLU A 77 -6.42 -17.48 -5.66
C GLU A 77 -6.79 -16.91 -4.28
N PRO A 78 -8.07 -16.99 -3.86
CA PRO A 78 -8.49 -16.56 -2.54
C PRO A 78 -7.76 -17.31 -1.42
N GLY A 79 -7.24 -16.56 -0.42
CA GLY A 79 -6.62 -17.11 0.76
C GLY A 79 -5.19 -17.66 0.58
N ARG A 80 -4.68 -17.70 -0.66
CA ARG A 80 -3.35 -18.19 -0.96
C ARG A 80 -2.24 -17.26 -0.49
N TYR A 81 -2.44 -15.95 -0.61
CA TYR A 81 -1.38 -14.98 -0.39
C TYR A 81 -1.51 -14.25 0.94
N HIS A 82 -0.34 -13.87 1.46
CA HIS A 82 -0.20 -13.03 2.63
C HIS A 82 0.79 -11.90 2.38
N ILE A 83 0.47 -10.70 2.84
CA ILE A 83 1.36 -9.54 2.79
C ILE A 83 1.94 -9.27 4.17
N TYR A 84 3.26 -9.32 4.27
CA TYR A 84 3.98 -8.73 5.38
C TYR A 84 4.18 -7.24 5.12
N SER A 85 3.61 -6.40 5.96
CA SER A 85 3.51 -4.95 5.80
C SER A 85 4.14 -4.20 6.96
N GLY A 86 4.17 -2.87 6.87
CA GLY A 86 4.58 -1.98 7.97
C GLY A 86 3.88 -0.64 7.83
N TRP A 87 3.22 -0.17 8.87
CA TRP A 87 2.45 1.08 8.89
C TRP A 87 3.30 2.31 8.51
N PHE A 88 4.56 2.32 8.94
CA PHE A 88 5.52 3.39 8.64
C PHE A 88 5.92 3.48 7.17
N CYS A 89 5.77 2.38 6.41
CA CYS A 89 6.36 2.26 5.07
C CYS A 89 5.41 2.76 3.97
N PRO A 90 5.79 3.79 3.19
CA PRO A 90 4.95 4.27 2.09
C PRO A 90 4.75 3.23 0.99
N TRP A 91 5.76 2.40 0.73
CA TRP A 91 5.69 1.37 -0.29
C TRP A 91 4.75 0.23 0.10
N ALA A 92 4.75 -0.13 1.38
CA ALA A 92 3.81 -1.10 1.92
C ALA A 92 2.37 -0.55 1.93
N GLN A 93 2.18 0.74 2.20
CA GLN A 93 0.86 1.38 2.15
C GLN A 93 0.25 1.38 0.73
N ARG A 94 1.05 1.46 -0.34
CA ARG A 94 0.53 1.28 -1.72
C ARG A 94 -0.17 -0.07 -1.86
N ILE A 95 0.40 -1.12 -1.27
CA ILE A 95 -0.12 -2.49 -1.38
C ILE A 95 -1.40 -2.64 -0.55
N THR A 96 -1.41 -2.16 0.69
CA THR A 96 -2.62 -2.20 1.53
C THR A 96 -3.74 -1.34 0.96
N LEU A 97 -3.43 -0.21 0.32
CA LEU A 97 -4.41 0.59 -0.43
C LEU A 97 -5.00 -0.19 -1.61
N GLN A 98 -4.18 -0.90 -2.39
CA GLN A 98 -4.69 -1.72 -3.50
C GLN A 98 -5.59 -2.85 -3.00
N ILE A 99 -5.25 -3.49 -1.88
CA ILE A 99 -6.10 -4.49 -1.25
C ILE A 99 -7.45 -3.86 -0.86
N ALA A 100 -7.46 -2.74 -0.16
CA ALA A 100 -8.67 -2.07 0.30
C ALA A 100 -9.52 -1.50 -0.85
N LEU A 101 -8.89 -0.88 -1.86
CA LEU A 101 -9.60 -0.31 -3.01
C LEU A 101 -10.27 -1.38 -3.87
N ASN A 102 -9.67 -2.55 -3.99
CA ASN A 102 -10.19 -3.65 -4.81
C ASN A 102 -11.01 -4.68 -4.00
N ALA A 103 -11.28 -4.40 -2.71
CA ALA A 103 -12.03 -5.28 -1.80
C ALA A 103 -11.43 -6.70 -1.72
N LEU A 104 -10.11 -6.78 -1.56
CA LEU A 104 -9.35 -8.03 -1.49
C LEU A 104 -9.03 -8.46 -0.05
N GLU A 105 -9.57 -7.80 0.99
CA GLU A 105 -9.22 -8.03 2.39
C GLU A 105 -9.53 -9.47 2.84
N ASP A 106 -10.59 -10.05 2.31
CA ASP A 106 -10.96 -11.45 2.58
C ASP A 106 -10.16 -12.47 1.73
N LEU A 107 -9.39 -12.02 0.74
CA LEU A 107 -8.67 -12.85 -0.23
C LEU A 107 -7.17 -12.85 0.02
N VAL A 108 -6.62 -11.70 0.42
CA VAL A 108 -5.19 -11.49 0.68
C VAL A 108 -5.04 -10.93 2.07
N SER A 109 -4.54 -11.75 2.99
CA SER A 109 -4.37 -11.35 4.37
C SER A 109 -3.12 -10.47 4.55
N VAL A 110 -3.13 -9.62 5.58
CA VAL A 110 -2.05 -8.69 5.88
C VAL A 110 -1.66 -8.81 7.36
N SER A 111 -0.36 -8.78 7.66
CA SER A 111 0.15 -8.54 9.01
C SER A 111 1.24 -7.47 8.99
N TYR A 112 1.53 -6.91 10.15
CA TYR A 112 2.39 -5.75 10.25
C TYR A 112 3.58 -6.04 11.16
N VAL A 113 4.77 -5.70 10.68
CA VAL A 113 5.98 -5.68 11.51
C VAL A 113 6.00 -4.43 12.39
N ASP A 114 6.77 -4.47 13.46
CA ASP A 114 6.99 -3.33 14.35
C ASP A 114 7.64 -2.15 13.62
N ASN A 115 7.35 -0.93 14.05
CA ASN A 115 7.87 0.31 13.47
C ASN A 115 9.35 0.56 13.76
N SER A 116 9.93 -0.16 14.71
CA SER A 116 11.32 -0.07 15.10
C SER A 116 12.08 -1.35 14.80
N ARG A 117 13.38 -1.22 14.50
CA ARG A 117 14.26 -2.35 14.19
C ARG A 117 15.68 -2.11 14.69
N ASP A 118 16.37 -3.19 14.99
CA ASP A 118 17.81 -3.28 15.21
C ASP A 118 18.46 -4.14 14.11
N ALA A 119 19.70 -4.59 14.29
CA ALA A 119 20.42 -5.37 13.28
C ALA A 119 19.75 -6.70 12.90
N ARG A 120 18.82 -7.20 13.73
CA ARG A 120 18.02 -8.40 13.41
C ARG A 120 17.02 -8.13 12.26
N GLY A 121 16.69 -6.86 11.98
CA GLY A 121 15.72 -6.45 10.94
C GLY A 121 14.32 -6.21 11.50
N TRP A 122 13.33 -6.32 10.63
CA TRP A 122 11.92 -6.16 10.98
C TRP A 122 11.43 -7.35 11.79
N ALA A 123 10.63 -7.08 12.83
CA ALA A 123 10.18 -8.07 13.80
C ALA A 123 8.68 -7.98 14.06
N PHE A 124 8.08 -9.10 14.44
CA PHE A 124 6.70 -9.18 14.91
C PHE A 124 6.71 -9.04 16.43
N ARG A 125 5.97 -8.04 16.95
CA ARG A 125 5.88 -7.72 18.39
C ARG A 125 4.44 -7.49 18.79
N GLU A 126 4.20 -7.41 20.07
CA GLU A 126 2.84 -7.27 20.65
C GLU A 126 2.06 -6.09 20.08
N THR A 127 2.74 -5.00 19.71
CA THR A 127 2.13 -3.78 19.17
C THR A 127 1.19 -4.05 17.98
N TYR A 128 1.60 -4.94 17.07
CA TYR A 128 0.85 -5.27 15.85
C TYR A 128 0.50 -6.74 15.72
N GLY A 129 0.80 -7.52 16.74
CA GLY A 129 0.51 -8.96 16.78
C GLY A 129 1.61 -9.85 16.19
N PRO A 130 1.45 -11.17 16.33
CA PRO A 130 2.38 -12.16 15.81
C PRO A 130 2.21 -12.33 14.29
N ASP A 131 3.16 -13.01 13.66
CA ASP A 131 2.94 -13.55 12.32
C ASP A 131 1.83 -14.62 12.35
N PRO A 132 0.66 -14.38 11.74
CA PRO A 132 -0.49 -15.29 11.81
C PRO A 132 -0.36 -16.48 10.84
N VAL A 133 0.67 -16.52 10.00
CA VAL A 133 0.80 -17.50 8.91
C VAL A 133 1.81 -18.59 9.24
N ASN A 134 3.00 -18.20 9.68
CA ASN A 134 4.11 -19.11 9.91
C ASN A 134 4.62 -19.06 11.36
N GLY A 135 4.23 -18.06 12.16
CA GLY A 135 4.75 -17.84 13.51
C GLY A 135 6.18 -17.33 13.53
N PHE A 136 6.64 -16.71 12.46
CA PHE A 136 7.96 -16.08 12.44
C PHE A 136 8.05 -14.95 13.46
N THR A 137 9.17 -14.82 14.14
CA THR A 137 9.41 -13.69 15.04
C THR A 137 10.12 -12.54 14.34
N LEU A 138 10.85 -12.84 13.26
CA LEU A 138 11.53 -11.86 12.41
C LEU A 138 11.08 -12.05 10.96
N LEU A 139 10.90 -10.95 10.24
CA LEU A 139 10.59 -11.02 8.82
C LEU A 139 11.72 -11.71 8.01
N ARG A 140 12.95 -11.67 8.51
CA ARG A 140 14.09 -12.39 7.94
C ARG A 140 13.81 -13.88 7.79
N ASP A 141 13.06 -14.48 8.71
CA ASP A 141 12.77 -15.92 8.71
C ASP A 141 12.01 -16.34 7.44
N ALA A 142 11.13 -15.46 6.91
CA ALA A 142 10.46 -15.71 5.63
C ALA A 142 11.44 -15.71 4.45
N TYR A 143 12.42 -14.83 4.46
CA TYR A 143 13.43 -14.75 3.42
C TYR A 143 14.39 -15.94 3.48
N GLU A 144 14.81 -16.33 4.68
CA GLU A 144 15.66 -17.51 4.91
C GLU A 144 14.95 -18.82 4.54
N ALA A 145 13.63 -18.90 4.79
CA ALA A 145 12.83 -20.06 4.37
C ALA A 145 12.74 -20.18 2.84
N THR A 146 12.86 -19.06 2.12
CA THR A 146 12.81 -19.02 0.66
C THR A 146 14.17 -19.26 0.03
N GLU A 147 15.20 -18.62 0.55
CA GLU A 147 16.58 -18.67 0.09
C GLU A 147 17.51 -18.78 1.30
N PRO A 148 17.95 -19.99 1.66
CA PRO A 148 18.85 -20.17 2.79
C PRO A 148 20.15 -19.35 2.66
N GLY A 149 20.49 -18.60 3.71
CA GLY A 149 21.62 -17.67 3.71
C GLY A 149 21.35 -16.36 2.98
N PHE A 150 20.08 -15.94 2.93
CA PHE A 150 19.68 -14.69 2.25
C PHE A 150 20.48 -13.48 2.72
N ASP A 151 21.18 -12.85 1.80
CA ASP A 151 22.08 -11.70 2.02
C ASP A 151 21.57 -10.38 1.39
N GLY A 152 20.35 -10.41 0.81
CA GLY A 152 19.70 -9.23 0.24
C GLY A 152 19.02 -8.34 1.29
N HIS A 153 18.21 -7.41 0.81
CA HIS A 153 17.44 -6.52 1.68
C HIS A 153 16.10 -7.14 2.09
N VAL A 154 15.97 -7.41 3.38
CA VAL A 154 14.69 -7.81 4.00
C VAL A 154 13.82 -6.56 4.15
N SER A 155 12.77 -6.46 3.37
CA SER A 155 11.94 -5.26 3.25
C SER A 155 10.45 -5.54 3.40
N VAL A 156 9.67 -4.49 3.63
CA VAL A 156 8.21 -4.48 3.48
C VAL A 156 7.84 -3.53 2.34
N PRO A 157 6.82 -3.84 1.53
CA PRO A 157 5.97 -5.02 1.59
C PRO A 157 6.69 -6.28 1.11
N THR A 158 6.25 -7.43 1.60
CA THR A 158 6.68 -8.75 1.12
C THR A 158 5.46 -9.60 0.86
N LEU A 159 5.35 -10.15 -0.36
CA LEU A 159 4.34 -11.12 -0.74
C LEU A 159 4.82 -12.53 -0.39
N TRP A 160 4.05 -13.22 0.42
CA TRP A 160 4.25 -14.62 0.79
C TRP A 160 3.20 -15.52 0.14
N ASP A 161 3.61 -16.62 -0.44
CA ASP A 161 2.73 -17.68 -0.91
C ASP A 161 2.62 -18.79 0.14
N ARG A 162 1.43 -19.00 0.65
CA ARG A 162 1.15 -20.05 1.67
C ARG A 162 1.27 -21.45 1.12
N GLU A 163 1.05 -21.64 -0.19
CA GLU A 163 1.10 -22.93 -0.86
C GLU A 163 2.55 -23.41 -1.02
N THR A 164 3.39 -22.57 -1.65
CA THR A 164 4.80 -22.91 -1.86
C THR A 164 5.67 -22.60 -0.64
N ARG A 165 5.15 -21.84 0.34
CA ARG A 165 5.86 -21.40 1.54
C ARG A 165 7.13 -20.63 1.21
N GLN A 166 6.99 -19.66 0.33
CA GLN A 166 8.09 -18.84 -0.17
C GLN A 166 7.69 -17.35 -0.30
N VAL A 167 8.68 -16.49 -0.21
CA VAL A 167 8.56 -15.09 -0.65
C VAL A 167 8.45 -15.09 -2.17
N VAL A 168 7.36 -14.55 -2.69
CA VAL A 168 7.12 -14.40 -4.14
C VAL A 168 7.73 -13.11 -4.65
N SER A 169 7.44 -12.01 -3.95
CA SER A 169 7.86 -10.69 -4.40
C SER A 169 8.08 -9.71 -3.23
N ASN A 170 9.09 -8.87 -3.35
CA ASN A 170 9.26 -7.64 -2.59
C ASN A 170 9.36 -6.41 -3.51
N ASP A 171 8.95 -6.54 -4.76
CA ASP A 171 8.78 -5.45 -5.71
C ASP A 171 7.38 -4.83 -5.57
N PHE A 172 7.29 -3.76 -4.79
CA PHE A 172 6.03 -3.08 -4.52
C PHE A 172 5.38 -2.45 -5.75
N ILE A 173 6.13 -2.18 -6.83
CA ILE A 173 5.59 -1.56 -8.05
C ILE A 173 4.74 -2.58 -8.80
N THR A 174 5.32 -3.72 -9.12
CA THR A 174 4.62 -4.77 -9.88
C THR A 174 3.56 -5.48 -9.05
N LEU A 175 3.81 -5.65 -7.74
CA LEU A 175 2.84 -6.24 -6.82
C LEU A 175 1.55 -5.43 -6.71
N GLY A 176 1.65 -4.08 -6.64
CA GLY A 176 0.47 -3.21 -6.65
C GLY A 176 -0.37 -3.37 -7.93
N ILE A 177 0.29 -3.49 -9.09
CA ILE A 177 -0.37 -3.73 -10.37
C ILE A 177 -1.06 -5.10 -10.40
N ASP A 178 -0.41 -6.14 -9.88
CA ASP A 178 -0.99 -7.50 -9.85
C ASP A 178 -2.25 -7.54 -8.98
N LEU A 179 -2.22 -6.92 -7.80
CA LEU A 179 -3.40 -6.80 -6.93
C LEU A 179 -4.54 -6.01 -7.61
N ALA A 180 -4.21 -4.96 -8.35
CA ALA A 180 -5.18 -4.13 -9.05
C ALA A 180 -5.81 -4.82 -10.27
N THR A 181 -5.17 -5.89 -10.83
CA THR A 181 -5.56 -6.40 -12.15
C THR A 181 -5.77 -7.91 -12.24
N ARG A 182 -5.27 -8.72 -11.29
CA ARG A 182 -5.26 -10.18 -11.44
C ARG A 182 -6.38 -10.89 -10.70
N PHE A 183 -7.02 -10.22 -9.75
CA PHE A 183 -8.10 -10.77 -8.93
C PHE A 183 -9.50 -10.38 -9.44
N GLY A 184 -9.63 -10.00 -10.73
CA GLY A 184 -10.86 -9.44 -11.29
C GLY A 184 -12.13 -10.28 -11.09
N GLU A 185 -12.01 -11.61 -11.02
CA GLU A 185 -13.14 -12.50 -10.74
C GLU A 185 -13.70 -12.32 -9.32
N TRP A 186 -12.89 -11.87 -8.37
CA TRP A 186 -13.26 -11.69 -6.97
C TRP A 186 -13.24 -10.23 -6.51
N SER A 187 -12.63 -9.33 -7.27
CA SER A 187 -12.50 -7.92 -6.92
C SER A 187 -13.81 -7.17 -7.15
N ASN A 188 -13.92 -5.97 -6.55
CA ASN A 188 -15.03 -5.06 -6.79
C ASN A 188 -14.91 -4.27 -8.11
N ASP A 189 -13.93 -4.60 -8.96
CA ASP A 189 -13.64 -3.92 -10.22
C ASP A 189 -13.39 -2.40 -10.06
N ALA A 190 -12.64 -2.03 -9.02
CA ALA A 190 -12.30 -0.63 -8.74
C ALA A 190 -11.58 0.06 -9.90
N GLY A 191 -10.99 -0.74 -10.80
CA GLY A 191 -10.41 -0.24 -12.04
C GLY A 191 -9.22 0.72 -11.83
N THR A 192 -8.44 0.53 -10.75
CA THR A 192 -7.34 1.45 -10.41
C THR A 192 -6.18 1.43 -11.41
N TYR A 193 -6.11 0.42 -12.29
CA TYR A 193 -5.08 0.32 -13.33
C TYR A 193 -5.66 -0.11 -14.70
N PRO A 194 -6.63 0.65 -15.25
CA PRO A 194 -7.29 0.30 -16.50
C PRO A 194 -6.35 0.43 -17.70
N GLU A 195 -6.49 -0.45 -18.67
CA GLU A 195 -5.55 -0.58 -19.79
C GLU A 195 -5.36 0.70 -20.56
N HIS A 196 -6.45 1.40 -20.87
CA HIS A 196 -6.43 2.63 -21.66
C HIS A 196 -5.75 3.84 -20.97
N LEU A 197 -5.51 3.78 -19.64
CA LEU A 197 -4.84 4.84 -18.87
C LEU A 197 -3.40 4.51 -18.49
N ARG A 198 -2.91 3.29 -18.75
CA ARG A 198 -1.58 2.83 -18.30
C ARG A 198 -0.44 3.70 -18.80
N ALA A 199 -0.54 4.17 -20.03
CA ALA A 199 0.48 5.05 -20.61
C ALA A 199 0.58 6.37 -19.83
N GLU A 200 -0.54 7.01 -19.53
CA GLU A 200 -0.58 8.27 -18.77
C GLU A 200 -0.14 8.05 -17.30
N ILE A 201 -0.57 6.96 -16.66
CA ILE A 201 -0.12 6.58 -15.32
C ILE A 201 1.40 6.42 -15.28
N THR A 202 1.97 5.75 -16.29
CA THR A 202 3.42 5.54 -16.39
C THR A 202 4.18 6.84 -16.62
N GLU A 203 3.66 7.71 -17.48
CA GLU A 203 4.23 9.04 -17.72
C GLU A 203 4.26 9.87 -16.44
N LEU A 204 3.15 9.90 -15.70
CA LEU A 204 3.09 10.60 -14.41
C LEU A 204 4.12 10.04 -13.42
N ASP A 205 4.21 8.72 -13.29
CA ASP A 205 5.13 8.07 -12.37
C ASP A 205 6.61 8.36 -12.71
N SER A 206 6.92 8.55 -13.99
CA SER A 206 8.29 8.83 -14.46
C SER A 206 8.91 10.08 -13.82
N TRP A 207 8.09 11.08 -13.46
CA TRP A 207 8.57 12.29 -12.82
C TRP A 207 8.07 12.43 -11.36
N ILE A 208 6.86 11.97 -11.02
CA ILE A 208 6.36 11.95 -9.63
C ILE A 208 7.26 11.06 -8.75
N GLY A 209 7.66 9.91 -9.26
CA GLY A 209 8.54 8.98 -8.56
C GLY A 209 9.82 9.65 -8.04
N PRO A 210 10.69 10.18 -8.90
CA PRO A 210 11.91 10.85 -8.48
C PRO A 210 11.65 12.18 -7.75
N ALA A 211 10.74 13.02 -8.22
CA ALA A 211 10.56 14.36 -7.67
C ALA A 211 9.80 14.38 -6.34
N VAL A 212 8.74 13.57 -6.21
CA VAL A 212 7.87 13.58 -5.02
C VAL A 212 8.14 12.39 -4.12
N ASN A 213 8.02 11.14 -4.63
CA ASN A 213 8.08 9.98 -3.76
C ASN A 213 9.44 9.82 -3.05
N ARG A 214 10.54 10.14 -3.72
CA ARG A 214 11.88 10.22 -3.09
C ARG A 214 12.13 11.57 -2.47
N GLY A 215 11.65 12.65 -3.10
CA GLY A 215 11.90 14.02 -2.70
C GLY A 215 11.41 14.36 -1.30
N VAL A 216 10.24 13.88 -0.87
CA VAL A 216 9.66 14.17 0.45
C VAL A 216 10.55 13.78 1.63
N HIS A 217 11.45 12.80 1.44
CA HIS A 217 12.38 12.36 2.48
C HIS A 217 13.72 13.10 2.48
N GLN A 218 14.08 13.74 1.37
CA GLN A 218 15.40 14.33 1.16
C GLN A 218 15.37 15.87 1.15
N ALA A 219 14.23 16.46 0.85
CA ALA A 219 14.06 17.91 0.64
C ALA A 219 14.47 18.78 1.86
N ALA A 220 14.39 18.23 3.08
CA ALA A 220 14.84 18.96 4.27
C ALA A 220 16.36 19.22 4.27
N HIS A 221 17.14 18.31 3.69
CA HIS A 221 18.59 18.31 3.76
C HIS A 221 19.28 18.67 2.43
N ASP A 222 18.55 18.60 1.31
CA ASP A 222 19.08 18.90 -0.03
C ASP A 222 18.28 20.02 -0.71
N LYS A 223 18.96 21.12 -1.03
CA LYS A 223 18.34 22.31 -1.66
C LYS A 223 17.84 22.01 -3.08
N THR A 224 18.56 21.18 -3.84
CA THR A 224 18.22 20.83 -5.23
C THR A 224 16.99 19.95 -5.23
N VAL A 225 16.98 18.90 -4.39
CA VAL A 225 15.82 18.03 -4.21
C VAL A 225 14.61 18.82 -3.74
N ARG A 226 14.80 19.78 -2.83
CA ARG A 226 13.73 20.66 -2.36
C ARG A 226 13.14 21.47 -3.50
N ALA A 227 13.96 22.14 -4.30
CA ALA A 227 13.47 22.92 -5.44
C ALA A 227 12.66 22.02 -6.41
N THR A 228 13.18 20.86 -6.76
CA THR A 228 12.49 19.90 -7.62
C THR A 228 11.15 19.43 -7.03
N LEU A 229 11.09 19.17 -5.72
CA LEU A 229 9.85 18.80 -5.03
C LEU A 229 8.81 19.92 -5.07
N LEU A 230 9.21 21.17 -4.78
CA LEU A 230 8.29 22.30 -4.77
C LEU A 230 7.77 22.63 -6.18
N ASP A 231 8.61 22.53 -7.20
CA ASP A 231 8.19 22.65 -8.60
C ASP A 231 7.20 21.54 -8.98
N ALA A 232 7.44 20.31 -8.53
CA ALA A 232 6.52 19.20 -8.75
C ALA A 232 5.17 19.45 -8.05
N PHE A 233 5.16 20.00 -6.84
CA PHE A 233 3.92 20.36 -6.15
C PHE A 233 3.15 21.47 -6.88
N ALA A 234 3.82 22.49 -7.38
CA ALA A 234 3.19 23.55 -8.17
C ALA A 234 2.58 22.98 -9.47
N ARG A 235 3.29 22.07 -10.15
CA ARG A 235 2.78 21.35 -11.34
C ARG A 235 1.56 20.50 -11.04
N LEU A 236 1.57 19.77 -9.92
CA LEU A 236 0.44 18.96 -9.47
C LEU A 236 -0.75 19.81 -9.08
N ASP A 237 -0.51 20.93 -8.37
CA ASP A 237 -1.55 21.88 -7.99
C ASP A 237 -2.26 22.44 -9.23
N GLY A 238 -1.50 22.88 -10.23
CA GLY A 238 -2.07 23.33 -11.51
C GLY A 238 -2.85 22.23 -12.25
N ARG A 239 -2.36 20.98 -12.26
CA ARG A 239 -3.08 19.84 -12.87
C ARG A 239 -4.42 19.56 -12.18
N LEU A 240 -4.48 19.72 -10.87
CA LEU A 240 -5.65 19.43 -10.04
C LEU A 240 -6.65 20.59 -9.95
N ALA A 241 -6.38 21.74 -10.57
CA ALA A 241 -7.30 22.89 -10.56
C ALA A 241 -8.67 22.53 -11.14
N ASP A 242 -8.70 21.74 -12.22
CA ASP A 242 -9.92 21.34 -12.92
C ASP A 242 -10.14 19.82 -12.92
N ALA A 243 -9.34 19.08 -12.14
CA ALA A 243 -9.36 17.61 -12.11
C ALA A 243 -9.51 17.07 -10.70
N ARG A 244 -10.41 16.10 -10.53
CA ARG A 244 -10.63 15.43 -9.24
C ARG A 244 -9.54 14.41 -8.91
N TYR A 245 -8.94 13.80 -9.93
CA TYR A 245 -7.89 12.77 -9.84
C TYR A 245 -6.76 13.08 -10.82
N LEU A 246 -5.62 12.44 -10.66
CA LEU A 246 -4.44 12.69 -11.49
C LEU A 246 -4.66 12.28 -12.95
N VAL A 247 -5.43 11.22 -13.19
CA VAL A 247 -5.67 10.67 -14.52
C VAL A 247 -7.17 10.54 -14.75
N GLY A 248 -7.65 11.20 -15.79
CA GLY A 248 -9.06 11.10 -16.16
C GLY A 248 -10.03 11.55 -15.06
N ARG A 249 -11.10 10.79 -14.88
CA ARG A 249 -12.19 11.11 -13.93
C ARG A 249 -12.34 10.08 -12.81
N GLN A 250 -11.43 9.15 -12.71
CA GLN A 250 -11.47 8.05 -11.75
C GLN A 250 -10.16 7.96 -10.96
N LEU A 251 -10.24 7.36 -9.77
CA LEU A 251 -9.08 7.06 -8.96
C LEU A 251 -8.26 5.97 -9.64
N THR A 252 -6.94 6.21 -9.76
CA THR A 252 -6.00 5.31 -10.41
C THR A 252 -4.79 5.00 -9.53
N GLU A 253 -3.95 4.09 -9.99
CA GLU A 253 -2.66 3.77 -9.35
C GLU A 253 -1.75 5.01 -9.22
N ALA A 254 -1.87 6.00 -10.12
CA ALA A 254 -1.16 7.27 -10.00
C ALA A 254 -1.52 8.01 -8.70
N ASP A 255 -2.81 8.02 -8.34
CA ASP A 255 -3.30 8.65 -7.10
C ASP A 255 -2.79 7.90 -5.87
N VAL A 256 -2.79 6.57 -5.90
CA VAL A 256 -2.22 5.72 -4.83
C VAL A 256 -0.73 6.02 -4.63
N ARG A 257 0.03 6.13 -5.73
CA ARG A 257 1.47 6.43 -5.69
C ARG A 257 1.79 7.81 -5.15
N LEU A 258 1.01 8.81 -5.50
CA LEU A 258 1.19 10.16 -5.00
C LEU A 258 0.79 10.25 -3.53
N TRP A 259 -0.37 9.68 -3.15
CA TRP A 259 -0.93 9.77 -1.81
C TRP A 259 0.05 9.42 -0.70
N VAL A 260 0.73 8.28 -0.81
CA VAL A 260 1.61 7.78 0.25
C VAL A 260 2.77 8.71 0.58
N SER A 261 3.10 9.63 -0.34
CA SER A 261 4.09 10.67 -0.13
C SER A 261 3.48 11.95 0.43
N LEU A 262 2.31 12.37 -0.05
CA LEU A 262 1.62 13.56 0.45
C LEU A 262 1.26 13.41 1.93
N VAL A 263 0.74 12.25 2.34
CA VAL A 263 0.35 11.99 3.74
C VAL A 263 1.54 11.98 4.69
N ARG A 264 2.75 11.77 4.18
CA ARG A 264 4.02 11.79 4.95
C ARG A 264 4.82 13.08 4.77
N TYR A 265 4.34 13.97 3.93
CA TYR A 265 5.04 15.23 3.71
C TYR A 265 5.15 16.03 5.00
N ARG A 266 6.34 16.51 5.30
CA ARG A 266 6.74 17.17 6.57
C ARG A 266 6.73 16.26 7.80
N GLY A 267 6.18 15.06 7.72
CA GLY A 267 6.05 14.18 8.88
C GLY A 267 7.36 13.68 9.48
N ARG A 268 8.43 13.62 8.69
CA ARG A 268 9.76 13.14 9.14
C ARG A 268 10.85 14.19 9.08
N THR A 269 10.51 15.45 8.89
CA THR A 269 11.51 16.51 8.79
C THR A 269 11.64 17.25 10.11
N ARG A 270 12.83 17.31 10.66
CA ARG A 270 13.15 18.14 11.83
C ARG A 270 13.17 19.64 11.50
N ASP A 271 13.33 19.97 10.24
CA ASP A 271 13.48 21.33 9.71
C ASP A 271 12.20 21.77 8.98
N LEU A 272 11.10 21.80 9.72
CA LEU A 272 9.78 22.15 9.20
C LEU A 272 9.71 23.58 8.61
N ASP A 273 10.56 24.50 9.09
CA ASP A 273 10.55 25.90 8.66
C ASP A 273 11.07 26.11 7.23
N ARG A 274 11.79 25.14 6.69
CA ARG A 274 12.33 25.22 5.32
C ARG A 274 11.39 24.66 4.25
N LEU A 275 10.32 24.03 4.65
CA LEU A 275 9.36 23.43 3.74
C LEU A 275 8.00 24.09 3.91
N PRO A 276 7.40 24.66 2.85
CA PRO A 276 6.06 25.23 2.92
C PRO A 276 5.05 24.14 3.30
N PRO A 277 3.95 24.50 3.99
CA PRO A 277 2.87 23.55 4.22
C PRO A 277 2.21 23.16 2.90
N LEU A 278 1.60 21.96 2.84
CA LEU A 278 0.89 21.52 1.65
C LEU A 278 -0.30 22.44 1.31
N SER A 279 -0.83 23.17 2.30
CA SER A 279 -1.89 24.17 2.13
C SER A 279 -1.52 25.36 1.25
N ASP A 280 -0.22 25.61 1.02
CA ASP A 280 0.23 26.63 0.07
C ASP A 280 -0.03 26.23 -1.41
N TYR A 281 -0.42 24.98 -1.62
CA TYR A 281 -0.86 24.40 -2.90
C TYR A 281 -2.34 24.00 -2.77
N PRO A 282 -3.28 24.93 -2.95
CA PRO A 282 -4.68 24.73 -2.53
C PRO A 282 -5.40 23.58 -3.21
N ASN A 283 -5.16 23.35 -4.50
CA ASN A 283 -5.78 22.23 -5.24
C ASN A 283 -5.17 20.90 -4.81
N LEU A 284 -3.84 20.81 -4.68
CA LEU A 284 -3.14 19.62 -4.20
C LEU A 284 -3.54 19.29 -2.76
N TRP A 285 -3.72 20.30 -1.90
CA TRP A 285 -4.19 20.12 -0.53
C TRP A 285 -5.64 19.62 -0.48
N ALA A 286 -6.54 20.23 -1.28
CA ALA A 286 -7.92 19.79 -1.39
C ALA A 286 -8.03 18.35 -1.90
N TYR A 287 -7.23 18.02 -2.91
CA TYR A 287 -7.13 16.66 -3.45
C TYR A 287 -6.63 15.66 -2.38
N ALA A 288 -5.56 15.98 -1.67
CA ALA A 288 -5.02 15.10 -0.63
C ALA A 288 -6.05 14.83 0.48
N ARG A 289 -6.78 15.86 0.93
CA ARG A 289 -7.86 15.72 1.91
C ARG A 289 -9.05 14.94 1.37
N HIS A 290 -9.38 15.12 0.08
CA HIS A 290 -10.43 14.34 -0.57
C HIS A 290 -10.09 12.84 -0.56
N LEU A 291 -8.85 12.47 -0.91
CA LEU A 291 -8.42 11.08 -0.85
C LEU A 291 -8.49 10.52 0.57
N TYR A 292 -8.04 11.28 1.57
CA TYR A 292 -8.12 10.84 2.97
C TYR A 292 -9.54 10.56 3.45
N GLN A 293 -10.56 11.21 2.88
CA GLN A 293 -11.96 10.95 3.23
C GLN A 293 -12.52 9.64 2.66
N LEU A 294 -11.81 9.01 1.75
CA LEU A 294 -12.20 7.70 1.23
C LEU A 294 -11.85 6.60 2.25
N PRO A 295 -12.78 5.66 2.55
CA PRO A 295 -12.58 4.63 3.58
C PRO A 295 -11.28 3.85 3.45
N ALA A 296 -10.88 3.46 2.22
CA ALA A 296 -9.65 2.72 1.98
C ALA A 296 -8.40 3.49 2.41
N PHE A 297 -8.37 4.81 2.21
CA PHE A 297 -7.24 5.66 2.59
C PHE A 297 -7.18 5.88 4.10
N GLN A 298 -8.32 6.05 4.76
CA GLN A 298 -8.38 6.14 6.23
C GLN A 298 -7.94 4.84 6.88
N ALA A 299 -8.48 3.71 6.44
CA ALA A 299 -8.20 2.40 7.01
C ALA A 299 -6.72 1.97 6.87
N THR A 300 -6.00 2.51 5.89
CA THR A 300 -4.59 2.19 5.63
C THR A 300 -3.61 3.26 6.11
N THR A 301 -4.08 4.28 6.85
CA THR A 301 -3.25 5.39 7.33
C THR A 301 -3.25 5.45 8.85
N ASP A 302 -2.07 5.29 9.43
CA ASP A 302 -1.82 5.51 10.85
C ASP A 302 -0.75 6.59 11.02
N PHE A 303 -1.20 7.82 11.30
CA PHE A 303 -0.34 8.98 11.47
C PHE A 303 0.69 8.82 12.59
N THR A 304 0.36 8.06 13.64
CA THR A 304 1.25 7.84 14.78
C THR A 304 2.55 7.15 14.40
N THR A 305 2.56 6.44 13.28
CA THR A 305 3.72 5.69 12.79
C THR A 305 4.66 6.51 11.91
N PHE A 306 4.28 7.74 11.53
CA PHE A 306 5.08 8.55 10.61
C PHE A 306 6.15 9.37 11.31
N SER A 307 5.83 9.96 12.43
CA SER A 307 6.76 10.58 13.39
C SER A 307 5.97 11.10 14.62
N GLU A 308 6.68 11.35 15.72
CA GLU A 308 6.08 11.95 16.92
C GLU A 308 5.45 13.33 16.67
N VAL A 309 5.95 14.08 15.69
CA VAL A 309 5.49 15.45 15.35
C VAL A 309 4.41 15.43 14.27
N ALA A 310 4.37 14.40 13.43
CA ALA A 310 3.46 14.30 12.29
C ALA A 310 2.11 13.69 12.62
N ALA A 311 1.97 13.19 13.80
CA ALA A 311 0.76 12.48 14.22
C ALA A 311 -0.52 13.33 14.03
N VAL A 312 -0.37 14.65 13.90
CA VAL A 312 -1.50 15.54 13.62
C VAL A 312 -1.03 16.70 12.75
N LEU A 313 -1.02 16.54 11.44
CA LEU A 313 -1.06 17.72 10.58
C LEU A 313 -2.46 18.33 10.70
N PRO A 314 -2.61 19.57 11.23
CA PRO A 314 -3.92 20.17 11.36
C PRO A 314 -4.64 20.24 10.01
N GLY A 315 -5.88 19.78 9.97
CA GLY A 315 -6.73 19.93 8.79
C GLY A 315 -6.97 18.68 7.95
N TRP A 316 -6.32 17.53 8.23
CA TRP A 316 -6.67 16.28 7.54
C TRP A 316 -8.12 15.86 7.80
N ASP A 317 -8.59 16.00 9.06
CA ASP A 317 -9.95 15.61 9.48
C ASP A 317 -11.01 16.68 9.21
N THR A 318 -10.63 17.87 8.74
CA THR A 318 -11.58 18.94 8.49
C THR A 318 -12.35 18.64 7.21
N ALA A 319 -13.68 18.55 7.32
CA ALA A 319 -14.55 18.39 6.15
C ALA A 319 -14.23 19.48 5.11
N LEU A 320 -14.10 19.05 3.85
CA LEU A 320 -14.01 20.00 2.74
C LEU A 320 -15.32 20.78 2.70
N GLY A 321 -15.28 22.07 2.96
CA GLY A 321 -16.38 22.96 2.62
C GLY A 321 -16.70 22.77 1.14
N ARG A 322 -17.94 22.37 0.83
CA ARG A 322 -18.44 22.26 -0.54
C ARG A 322 -18.70 23.64 -1.10
#